data_badcd08fceffe5555341f8142295d7d6
#
_entry.id   badcd08fceffe5555341f8142295d7d6
#
_cell.length_a   1.000
_cell.length_b   1.000
_cell.length_c   1.000
_cell.angle_alpha   90.00
_cell.angle_beta   90.00
_cell.angle_gamma   90.00
#
_symmetry.space_group_name_H-M   'P 1'
#
loop_
_entity.id
_entity.type
_entity.pdbx_description
1 polymer ?
#
loop_
_entity_poly.entity_id
_entity_poly.type
_entity_poly.pdbx_seq_one_letter_code
_entity_poly.pdbx_strand_id
1 'polypeptide(L)'
;MTPRDPISHLPTHQVINMPPHMGDQDLWGNDRALRHWASHMGGAGHAGHFAHVGHLTGLDETFEKANQANRHGPELRAFDRYGMRINAVEFHPAYHDLMHLAISNKVHNFAWHNEDNAGHVGQSVLTYMFSQPEGGVMCPMAMTYSVVPSLRMAPVVAQ
;
A
#
# COMPACT_ATOMS: atom_id res chain seq x y z
N MET A 1 26.41 -1.99 10.62
CA MET A 1 27.24 -2.34 9.44
C MET A 1 27.04 -1.22 8.43
N THR A 2 28.11 -0.61 7.92
CA THR A 2 27.96 0.37 6.84
C THR A 2 27.52 -0.36 5.58
N PRO A 3 26.44 0.06 4.90
CA PRO A 3 26.06 -0.52 3.62
C PRO A 3 27.23 -0.45 2.63
N ARG A 4 27.42 -1.49 1.85
CA ARG A 4 28.40 -1.48 0.76
C ARG A 4 27.75 -0.90 -0.48
N ASP A 5 28.48 -0.12 -1.25
CA ASP A 5 28.02 0.32 -2.55
C ASP A 5 27.74 -0.88 -3.46
N PRO A 6 26.68 -0.83 -4.28
CA PRO A 6 26.38 -1.87 -5.24
C PRO A 6 27.54 -2.05 -6.23
N ILE A 7 27.86 -3.30 -6.55
CA ILE A 7 28.91 -3.66 -7.49
C ILE A 7 28.26 -4.29 -8.72
N SER A 8 28.41 -3.66 -9.88
CA SER A 8 27.88 -4.17 -11.16
C SER A 8 28.88 -4.99 -11.97
N HIS A 9 30.16 -4.92 -11.60
CA HIS A 9 31.23 -5.63 -12.29
C HIS A 9 31.86 -6.66 -11.34
N LEU A 10 31.73 -7.93 -11.68
CA LEU A 10 32.27 -9.08 -10.92
C LEU A 10 33.31 -9.85 -11.76
N PRO A 11 34.18 -10.66 -11.14
CA PRO A 11 35.13 -11.48 -11.90
C PRO A 11 34.48 -12.48 -12.86
N THR A 12 33.24 -12.87 -12.60
CA THR A 12 32.49 -13.88 -13.38
C THR A 12 31.56 -13.27 -14.42
N HIS A 13 31.08 -12.05 -14.22
CA HIS A 13 30.12 -11.38 -15.11
C HIS A 13 29.95 -9.88 -14.80
N GLN A 14 29.31 -9.19 -15.71
CA GLN A 14 28.86 -7.81 -15.53
C GLN A 14 27.33 -7.77 -15.53
N VAL A 15 26.74 -7.00 -14.60
CA VAL A 15 25.29 -6.78 -14.55
C VAL A 15 24.93 -5.68 -15.56
N ILE A 16 24.34 -6.08 -16.70
CA ILE A 16 24.00 -5.16 -17.80
C ILE A 16 22.52 -5.22 -18.21
N ASN A 17 21.75 -6.14 -17.63
CA ASN A 17 20.37 -6.42 -18.02
C ASN A 17 19.33 -5.96 -16.99
N MET A 18 19.74 -5.12 -16.05
CA MET A 18 18.85 -4.54 -15.05
C MET A 18 18.65 -3.04 -15.33
N PRO A 19 17.42 -2.52 -15.17
CA PRO A 19 17.19 -1.09 -15.22
C PRO A 19 17.90 -0.40 -14.04
N PRO A 20 18.22 0.89 -14.17
CA PRO A 20 18.72 1.67 -13.03
C PRO A 20 17.65 1.78 -11.96
N HIS A 21 18.09 2.06 -10.73
CA HIS A 21 17.20 2.37 -9.63
C HIS A 21 16.34 3.62 -9.97
N MET A 22 15.02 3.53 -9.78
CA MET A 22 14.12 4.61 -10.17
C MET A 22 14.10 5.78 -9.19
N GLY A 23 14.46 5.55 -7.91
CA GLY A 23 14.32 6.56 -6.86
C GLY A 23 12.88 6.98 -6.62
N ASP A 24 12.70 8.17 -6.05
CA ASP A 24 11.37 8.72 -5.79
C ASP A 24 10.57 8.96 -7.08
N GLN A 25 9.32 8.55 -7.06
CA GLN A 25 8.37 8.75 -8.15
C GLN A 25 7.16 9.55 -7.66
N ASP A 26 6.48 10.22 -8.56
CA ASP A 26 5.13 10.75 -8.32
C ASP A 26 4.13 9.88 -9.10
N LEU A 27 3.52 8.91 -8.41
CA LEU A 27 2.63 7.94 -9.06
C LEU A 27 1.33 8.56 -9.59
N TRP A 28 0.95 9.72 -9.08
CA TRP A 28 -0.17 10.49 -9.63
C TRP A 28 0.29 11.45 -10.73
N GLY A 29 1.28 12.26 -10.47
CA GLY A 29 1.74 13.31 -11.38
C GLY A 29 2.30 12.77 -12.69
N ASN A 30 2.98 11.63 -12.63
CA ASN A 30 3.59 10.98 -13.80
C ASN A 30 2.60 10.15 -14.63
N ASP A 31 1.45 9.73 -14.06
CA ASP A 31 0.46 8.92 -14.78
C ASP A 31 -0.62 9.79 -15.44
N ARG A 32 -0.40 10.13 -16.70
CA ARG A 32 -1.33 10.92 -17.50
C ARG A 32 -2.65 10.20 -17.75
N ALA A 33 -2.62 8.88 -17.93
CA ALA A 33 -3.81 8.08 -18.20
C ALA A 33 -4.69 8.01 -16.93
N LEU A 34 -4.10 7.71 -15.77
CA LEU A 34 -4.80 7.69 -14.49
C LEU A 34 -5.49 9.04 -14.22
N ARG A 35 -4.78 10.16 -14.35
CA ARG A 35 -5.33 11.50 -14.13
C ARG A 35 -6.48 11.83 -15.08
N HIS A 36 -6.31 11.48 -16.35
CA HIS A 36 -7.35 11.71 -17.36
C HIS A 36 -8.63 10.96 -17.01
N TRP A 37 -8.54 9.65 -16.78
CA TRP A 37 -9.70 8.84 -16.49
C TRP A 37 -10.32 9.13 -15.13
N ALA A 38 -9.53 9.38 -14.10
CA ALA A 38 -10.06 9.80 -12.80
C ALA A 38 -10.91 11.08 -12.92
N SER A 39 -10.40 12.07 -13.65
CA SER A 39 -11.13 13.31 -13.91
C SER A 39 -12.40 13.09 -14.75
N HIS A 40 -12.29 12.33 -15.85
CA HIS A 40 -13.41 12.04 -16.76
C HIS A 40 -14.56 11.31 -16.05
N MET A 41 -14.24 10.43 -15.10
CA MET A 41 -15.19 9.65 -14.32
C MET A 41 -15.68 10.38 -13.03
N GLY A 42 -15.46 11.68 -12.93
CA GLY A 42 -16.00 12.53 -11.87
C GLY A 42 -15.08 12.71 -10.65
N GLY A 43 -13.90 12.10 -10.62
CA GLY A 43 -12.99 12.18 -9.48
C GLY A 43 -12.14 13.47 -9.41
N ALA A 44 -12.37 14.45 -10.28
CA ALA A 44 -11.57 15.70 -10.35
C ALA A 44 -11.52 16.46 -9.01
N GLY A 45 -12.61 16.43 -8.22
CA GLY A 45 -12.68 17.08 -6.91
C GLY A 45 -11.73 16.50 -5.86
N HIS A 46 -11.20 15.30 -6.10
CA HIS A 46 -10.27 14.60 -5.20
C HIS A 46 -8.81 14.66 -5.63
N ALA A 47 -8.49 15.40 -6.71
CA ALA A 47 -7.14 15.44 -7.31
C ALA A 47 -6.03 15.79 -6.30
N GLY A 48 -6.31 16.70 -5.35
CA GLY A 48 -5.35 17.05 -4.29
C GLY A 48 -5.02 15.88 -3.37
N HIS A 49 -6.02 15.07 -2.99
CA HIS A 49 -5.80 13.86 -2.19
C HIS A 49 -5.05 12.80 -2.98
N PHE A 50 -5.39 12.61 -4.26
CA PHE A 50 -4.68 11.67 -5.14
C PHE A 50 -3.21 12.06 -5.34
N ALA A 51 -2.92 13.36 -5.50
CA ALA A 51 -1.55 13.86 -5.60
C ALA A 51 -0.76 13.61 -4.31
N HIS A 52 -1.36 13.85 -3.15
CA HIS A 52 -0.75 13.56 -1.86
C HIS A 52 -0.41 12.07 -1.72
N VAL A 53 -1.36 11.19 -2.00
CA VAL A 53 -1.15 9.73 -1.89
C VAL A 53 -0.16 9.25 -2.94
N GLY A 54 -0.26 9.72 -4.18
CA GLY A 54 0.66 9.37 -5.26
C GLY A 54 2.11 9.75 -4.97
N HIS A 55 2.32 10.88 -4.29
CA HIS A 55 3.65 11.26 -3.79
C HIS A 55 4.14 10.29 -2.71
N LEU A 56 3.34 10.04 -1.66
CA LEU A 56 3.75 9.18 -0.55
C LEU A 56 4.02 7.73 -0.97
N THR A 57 3.16 7.18 -1.82
CA THR A 57 3.30 5.80 -2.31
C THR A 57 4.42 5.64 -3.32
N GLY A 58 4.83 6.73 -3.97
CA GLY A 58 5.93 6.75 -4.95
C GLY A 58 7.32 6.95 -4.35
N LEU A 59 7.45 7.23 -3.05
CA LEU A 59 8.75 7.40 -2.40
C LEU A 59 9.54 6.09 -2.39
N ASP A 60 10.82 6.16 -2.63
CA ASP A 60 11.75 5.04 -2.54
C ASP A 60 11.70 4.37 -1.15
N GLU A 61 11.56 5.17 -0.10
CA GLU A 61 11.35 4.67 1.27
C GLU A 61 10.12 3.76 1.38
N THR A 62 9.02 4.06 0.67
CA THR A 62 7.80 3.25 0.68
C THR A 62 8.03 1.92 -0.03
N PHE A 63 8.74 1.92 -1.15
CA PHE A 63 9.15 0.69 -1.84
C PHE A 63 10.11 -0.14 -1.00
N GLU A 64 11.04 0.48 -0.28
CA GLU A 64 11.95 -0.24 0.62
C GLU A 64 11.19 -0.85 1.81
N LYS A 65 10.24 -0.15 2.42
CA LYS A 65 9.35 -0.72 3.43
C LYS A 65 8.56 -1.92 2.90
N ALA A 66 8.05 -1.83 1.67
CA ALA A 66 7.38 -2.95 1.01
C ALA A 66 8.33 -4.16 0.84
N ASN A 67 9.53 -3.92 0.38
CA ASN A 67 10.57 -4.95 0.26
C ASN A 67 10.87 -5.62 1.61
N GLN A 68 11.02 -4.83 2.69
CA GLN A 68 11.27 -5.36 4.04
C GLN A 68 10.08 -6.17 4.56
N ALA A 69 8.85 -5.68 4.41
CA ALA A 69 7.66 -6.39 4.85
C ALA A 69 7.49 -7.73 4.10
N ASN A 70 7.79 -7.77 2.80
CA ASN A 70 7.71 -8.99 2.00
C ASN A 70 8.86 -9.98 2.28
N ARG A 71 10.06 -9.47 2.58
CA ARG A 71 11.22 -10.31 2.92
C ARG A 71 11.08 -10.95 4.30
N HIS A 72 10.45 -10.26 5.24
CA HIS A 72 10.26 -10.67 6.63
C HIS A 72 8.78 -10.94 6.88
N GLY A 73 8.31 -12.12 6.44
CA GLY A 73 6.91 -12.55 6.64
C GLY A 73 6.54 -12.67 8.12
N PRO A 74 5.24 -12.76 8.41
CA PRO A 74 4.76 -12.89 9.79
C PRO A 74 5.25 -14.16 10.47
N GLU A 75 5.62 -14.06 11.74
CA GLU A 75 6.09 -15.17 12.56
C GLU A 75 5.04 -15.55 13.61
N LEU A 76 4.70 -16.84 13.69
CA LEU A 76 3.83 -17.34 14.75
C LEU A 76 4.63 -17.59 16.02
N ARG A 77 4.35 -16.83 17.06
CA ARG A 77 4.82 -17.05 18.41
C ARG A 77 3.73 -17.80 19.20
N ALA A 78 3.77 -19.13 19.12
CA ALA A 78 2.75 -19.96 19.76
C ALA A 78 2.84 -19.92 21.30
N PHE A 79 4.04 -19.80 21.85
CA PHE A 79 4.31 -19.82 23.28
C PHE A 79 5.20 -18.66 23.70
N ASP A 80 5.05 -18.22 24.94
CA ASP A 80 5.95 -17.30 25.59
C ASP A 80 7.23 -18.00 26.08
N ARG A 81 8.13 -17.22 26.72
CA ARG A 81 9.40 -17.73 27.26
C ARG A 81 9.23 -18.74 28.42
N TYR A 82 8.04 -18.86 29.01
CA TYR A 82 7.71 -19.76 30.11
C TYR A 82 6.92 -20.98 29.67
N GLY A 83 6.66 -21.15 28.36
CA GLY A 83 5.88 -22.23 27.79
C GLY A 83 4.36 -22.02 27.83
N MET A 84 3.90 -20.82 28.21
CA MET A 84 2.47 -20.48 28.19
C MET A 84 2.03 -20.15 26.77
N ARG A 85 0.90 -20.73 26.33
CA ARG A 85 0.39 -20.54 24.99
C ARG A 85 -0.18 -19.13 24.80
N ILE A 86 0.36 -18.37 23.82
CA ILE A 86 -0.05 -17.00 23.53
C ILE A 86 -0.64 -16.84 22.12
N ASN A 87 -0.30 -17.71 21.16
CA ASN A 87 -0.76 -17.66 19.76
C ASN A 87 -0.59 -16.26 19.14
N ALA A 88 0.48 -15.54 19.44
CA ALA A 88 0.74 -14.24 18.87
C ALA A 88 1.32 -14.35 17.46
N VAL A 89 0.90 -13.46 16.57
CA VAL A 89 1.51 -13.30 15.24
C VAL A 89 2.25 -11.97 15.23
N GLU A 90 3.55 -12.03 14.96
CA GLU A 90 4.42 -10.86 14.91
C GLU A 90 4.70 -10.52 13.44
N PHE A 91 4.45 -9.27 13.08
CA PHE A 91 4.77 -8.72 11.77
C PHE A 91 5.99 -7.81 11.85
N HIS A 92 6.73 -7.71 10.76
CA HIS A 92 7.82 -6.75 10.66
C HIS A 92 7.29 -5.30 10.82
N PRO A 93 8.04 -4.38 11.48
CA PRO A 93 7.60 -3.00 11.65
C PRO A 93 7.19 -2.30 10.34
N ALA A 94 7.88 -2.57 9.24
CA ALA A 94 7.54 -2.02 7.93
C ALA A 94 6.12 -2.38 7.46
N TYR A 95 5.60 -3.56 7.83
CA TYR A 95 4.20 -3.91 7.56
C TYR A 95 3.24 -2.96 8.28
N HIS A 96 3.51 -2.66 9.55
CA HIS A 96 2.68 -1.74 10.33
C HIS A 96 2.76 -0.31 9.79
N ASP A 97 3.93 0.14 9.32
CA ASP A 97 4.11 1.44 8.68
C ASP A 97 3.26 1.55 7.40
N LEU A 98 3.26 0.51 6.56
CA LEU A 98 2.46 0.45 5.33
C LEU A 98 0.96 0.41 5.63
N MET A 99 0.54 -0.38 6.63
CA MET A 99 -0.84 -0.39 7.11
C MET A 99 -1.27 1.00 7.59
N HIS A 100 -0.43 1.66 8.39
CA HIS A 100 -0.69 3.01 8.87
C HIS A 100 -0.81 4.00 7.71
N LEU A 101 0.10 3.94 6.74
CA LEU A 101 0.07 4.78 5.54
C LEU A 101 -1.25 4.58 4.77
N ALA A 102 -1.68 3.34 4.56
CA ALA A 102 -2.91 3.03 3.84
C ALA A 102 -4.16 3.53 4.60
N ILE A 103 -4.24 3.26 5.90
CA ILE A 103 -5.39 3.63 6.73
C ILE A 103 -5.50 5.15 6.87
N SER A 104 -4.42 5.85 7.17
CA SER A 104 -4.38 7.31 7.32
C SER A 104 -4.81 8.04 6.06
N ASN A 105 -4.58 7.42 4.90
CA ASN A 105 -4.97 7.96 3.60
C ASN A 105 -6.29 7.40 3.05
N LYS A 106 -7.08 6.72 3.90
CA LYS A 106 -8.42 6.20 3.59
C LYS A 106 -8.46 5.19 2.43
N VAL A 107 -7.37 4.49 2.17
CA VAL A 107 -7.30 3.48 1.09
C VAL A 107 -8.30 2.34 1.31
N HIS A 108 -8.71 2.09 2.55
CA HIS A 108 -9.66 1.05 2.93
C HIS A 108 -11.14 1.47 2.84
N ASN A 109 -11.46 2.76 2.82
CA ASN A 109 -12.85 3.21 2.98
C ASN A 109 -13.21 4.51 2.24
N PHE A 110 -12.37 4.99 1.34
CA PHE A 110 -12.57 6.25 0.63
C PHE A 110 -13.93 6.35 -0.04
N ALA A 111 -14.38 5.28 -0.70
CA ALA A 111 -15.65 5.24 -1.40
C ALA A 111 -16.83 5.54 -0.47
N TRP A 112 -16.82 4.98 0.73
CA TRP A 112 -17.92 5.05 1.69
C TRP A 112 -18.03 6.41 2.40
N HIS A 113 -16.96 7.20 2.36
CA HIS A 113 -16.96 8.59 2.82
C HIS A 113 -17.30 9.61 1.72
N ASN A 114 -17.35 9.17 0.45
CA ASN A 114 -17.53 10.03 -0.71
C ASN A 114 -18.56 9.45 -1.70
N GLU A 115 -19.62 8.78 -1.22
CA GLU A 115 -20.57 8.04 -2.06
C GLU A 115 -21.22 8.91 -3.14
N ASP A 116 -21.57 10.14 -2.79
CA ASP A 116 -22.25 11.10 -3.68
C ASP A 116 -21.28 11.86 -4.61
N ASN A 117 -19.97 11.57 -4.53
CA ASN A 117 -18.91 12.33 -5.22
C ASN A 117 -17.81 11.42 -5.78
N ALA A 118 -18.18 10.54 -6.70
CA ALA A 118 -17.25 9.62 -7.37
C ALA A 118 -16.36 8.80 -6.41
N GLY A 119 -16.88 8.42 -5.22
CA GLY A 119 -16.11 7.74 -4.19
C GLY A 119 -15.48 6.43 -4.66
N HIS A 120 -16.21 5.63 -5.47
CA HIS A 120 -15.67 4.37 -6.01
C HIS A 120 -14.58 4.61 -7.07
N VAL A 121 -14.65 5.71 -7.82
CA VAL A 121 -13.56 6.11 -8.71
C VAL A 121 -12.31 6.45 -7.88
N GLY A 122 -12.50 7.27 -6.84
CA GLY A 122 -11.41 7.60 -5.91
C GLY A 122 -10.81 6.38 -5.23
N GLN A 123 -11.65 5.46 -4.75
CA GLN A 123 -11.21 4.17 -4.19
C GLN A 123 -10.32 3.40 -5.17
N SER A 124 -10.73 3.35 -6.45
CA SER A 124 -9.96 2.64 -7.49
C SER A 124 -8.61 3.33 -7.76
N VAL A 125 -8.59 4.66 -7.79
CA VAL A 125 -7.34 5.44 -7.96
C VAL A 125 -6.37 5.17 -6.81
N LEU A 126 -6.83 5.24 -5.56
CA LEU A 126 -6.01 4.98 -4.38
C LEU A 126 -5.48 3.54 -4.37
N THR A 127 -6.34 2.57 -4.66
CA THR A 127 -5.97 1.15 -4.77
C THR A 127 -4.90 0.95 -5.84
N TYR A 128 -5.08 1.54 -7.03
CA TYR A 128 -4.13 1.44 -8.13
C TYR A 128 -2.73 1.98 -7.75
N MET A 129 -2.67 3.17 -7.13
CA MET A 129 -1.40 3.76 -6.74
C MET A 129 -0.72 2.98 -5.61
N PHE A 130 -1.48 2.60 -4.57
CA PHE A 130 -0.92 1.89 -3.43
C PHE A 130 -0.47 0.46 -3.76
N SER A 131 -1.11 -0.18 -4.73
CA SER A 131 -0.74 -1.53 -5.18
C SER A 131 0.60 -1.59 -5.91
N GLN A 132 1.15 -0.46 -6.33
CA GLN A 132 2.45 -0.44 -7.03
C GLN A 132 3.62 -0.74 -6.08
N PRO A 133 3.76 -0.08 -4.91
CA PRO A 133 4.79 -0.44 -3.95
C PRO A 133 4.48 -1.75 -3.21
N GLU A 134 3.20 -2.01 -2.88
CA GLU A 134 2.90 -3.13 -1.99
C GLU A 134 1.48 -3.72 -2.20
N GLY A 135 1.44 -5.01 -2.58
CA GLY A 135 0.19 -5.73 -2.84
C GLY A 135 -0.37 -6.46 -1.61
N GLY A 136 0.45 -6.87 -0.64
CA GLY A 136 0.02 -7.65 0.53
C GLY A 136 -0.87 -6.84 1.49
N VAL A 137 -0.53 -5.59 1.75
CA VAL A 137 -1.34 -4.67 2.56
C VAL A 137 -2.66 -4.33 1.87
N MET A 138 -2.71 -4.38 0.54
CA MET A 138 -3.95 -4.12 -0.20
C MET A 138 -5.03 -5.17 0.05
N CYS A 139 -4.68 -6.39 0.43
CA CYS A 139 -5.66 -7.41 0.78
C CYS A 139 -6.57 -6.99 1.95
N PRO A 140 -6.05 -6.67 3.16
CA PRO A 140 -6.89 -6.17 4.25
C PRO A 140 -7.61 -4.85 3.93
N MET A 141 -7.02 -3.97 3.12
CA MET A 141 -7.70 -2.76 2.65
C MET A 141 -8.93 -3.10 1.80
N ALA A 142 -8.79 -3.99 0.83
CA ALA A 142 -9.88 -4.44 -0.03
C ALA A 142 -10.96 -5.20 0.74
N MET A 143 -10.58 -6.02 1.72
CA MET A 143 -11.53 -6.73 2.58
C MET A 143 -12.37 -5.75 3.42
N THR A 144 -11.73 -4.74 4.01
CA THR A 144 -12.43 -3.70 4.76
C THR A 144 -13.38 -2.90 3.86
N TYR A 145 -12.94 -2.54 2.67
CA TYR A 145 -13.79 -1.87 1.69
C TYR A 145 -15.01 -2.73 1.31
N SER A 146 -14.81 -4.01 1.03
CA SER A 146 -15.86 -4.88 0.50
C SER A 146 -16.85 -5.38 1.55
N VAL A 147 -16.50 -5.33 2.86
CA VAL A 147 -17.41 -5.78 3.92
C VAL A 147 -18.55 -4.80 4.20
N VAL A 148 -18.36 -3.51 3.90
CA VAL A 148 -19.33 -2.45 4.24
C VAL A 148 -20.75 -2.71 3.70
N PRO A 149 -20.97 -3.10 2.43
CA PRO A 149 -22.31 -3.42 1.94
C PRO A 149 -22.96 -4.57 2.73
N SER A 150 -22.18 -5.59 3.10
CA SER A 150 -22.69 -6.72 3.90
C SER A 150 -23.08 -6.29 5.31
N LEU A 151 -22.30 -5.44 5.95
CA LEU A 151 -22.61 -4.90 7.28
C LEU A 151 -23.87 -4.01 7.23
N ARG A 152 -24.06 -3.23 6.18
CA ARG A 152 -25.26 -2.42 5.99
C ARG A 152 -26.54 -3.25 5.90
N MET A 153 -26.45 -4.50 5.45
CA MET A 153 -27.58 -5.44 5.45
C MET A 153 -27.84 -6.08 6.82
N ALA A 154 -26.92 -5.92 7.77
CA ALA A 154 -27.01 -6.47 9.12
C ALA A 154 -26.72 -5.40 10.20
N PRO A 155 -27.63 -4.41 10.40
CA PRO A 155 -27.37 -3.27 11.28
C PRO A 155 -27.01 -3.64 12.73
N VAL A 156 -27.51 -4.79 13.22
CA VAL A 156 -27.19 -5.29 14.58
C VAL A 156 -25.74 -5.70 14.71
N VAL A 157 -25.09 -6.09 13.61
CA VAL A 157 -23.68 -6.48 13.58
C VAL A 157 -22.77 -5.28 13.28
N ALA A 158 -23.32 -4.24 12.65
CA ALA A 158 -22.60 -3.04 12.24
C ALA A 158 -22.40 -2.02 13.37
N GLN A 159 -22.94 -2.26 14.58
CA GLN A 159 -22.75 -1.45 15.79
C GLN A 159 -21.48 -1.89 16.54
#